data_7493b2c5df3e2a1b9e9bf4d5a969c9cc
#
_entry.id   7493b2c5df3e2a1b9e9bf4d5a969c9cc
#
_cell.length_a   1.000
_cell.length_b   1.000
_cell.length_c   1.000
_cell.angle_alpha   90.00
_cell.angle_beta   90.00
_cell.angle_gamma   90.00
#
_symmetry.space_group_name_H-M   'P 1'
#
loop_
_entity.id
_entity.type
_entity.pdbx_description
1 polymer ?
#
loop_
_entity_poly.entity_id
_entity_poly.type
_entity_poly.pdbx_seq_one_letter_code
_entity_poly.pdbx_strand_id
1 'polypeptide(L)'
;IGTAMLDGTTCDIYLVNESGQLVGRPVLVIACDANTSLCVGYSLLWEGGTYSLQTLMLNILEDKVALCESMGIRITSEQWAVNQLPAVMVTDGGSEYKGQTFEQIAELGVTLVNLPSYRPELKGTVEKLFDLVQNSYKDLLKGKGVIMPDFQERGSHDYRKDAVLTMEEFEKIVVRCIVHYNCERVIQNYPYTTEMLNDGVLPYANTIWNWKQNESGANLIFVSKKELILTLLPRTTGKFTKYGL
;
A
#
# COMPACT_ATOMS: atom_id res chain seq x y z
N ILE A 1 -15.20 -1.89 -8.28
CA ILE A 1 -13.99 -2.10 -7.45
C ILE A 1 -13.15 -3.25 -8.00
N GLY A 2 -11.91 -3.40 -7.50
CA GLY A 2 -11.03 -4.49 -7.88
C GLY A 2 -10.02 -4.14 -8.97
N THR A 3 -9.81 -2.85 -9.24
CA THR A 3 -8.66 -2.34 -9.99
C THR A 3 -7.79 -1.54 -9.03
N ALA A 4 -6.63 -2.06 -8.65
CA ALA A 4 -5.70 -1.38 -7.74
C ALA A 4 -4.57 -0.71 -8.51
N MET A 5 -4.34 0.56 -8.20
CA MET A 5 -3.16 1.32 -8.63
C MET A 5 -2.05 1.11 -7.60
N LEU A 6 -0.89 0.67 -8.06
CA LEU A 6 0.29 0.41 -7.22
C LEU A 6 1.35 1.47 -7.50
N ASP A 7 1.93 2.00 -6.45
CA ASP A 7 3.08 2.90 -6.54
C ASP A 7 3.92 2.83 -5.27
N GLY A 8 5.17 3.25 -5.35
CA GLY A 8 6.12 3.24 -4.24
C GLY A 8 6.89 4.55 -4.11
N THR A 9 7.13 4.96 -2.87
CA THR A 9 7.90 6.17 -2.58
C THR A 9 8.84 5.97 -1.42
N THR A 10 9.99 6.64 -1.46
CA THR A 10 10.87 6.74 -0.28
C THR A 10 10.29 7.79 0.66
N CYS A 11 9.99 7.39 1.89
CA CYS A 11 9.41 8.29 2.89
C CYS A 11 10.38 9.43 3.25
N ASP A 12 9.83 10.61 3.52
CA ASP A 12 10.60 11.79 3.91
C ASP A 12 10.91 11.80 5.42
N ILE A 13 11.46 10.70 5.92
CA ILE A 13 11.88 10.55 7.32
C ILE A 13 13.07 9.61 7.42
N TYR A 14 14.01 9.94 8.29
CA TYR A 14 15.09 9.05 8.71
C TYR A 14 14.69 8.27 9.96
N LEU A 15 14.96 6.98 9.96
CA LEU A 15 14.64 6.07 11.06
C LEU A 15 15.91 5.44 11.63
N VAL A 16 15.78 4.94 12.87
CA VAL A 16 16.84 4.25 13.60
C VAL A 16 16.46 2.77 13.83
N ASN A 17 17.44 1.95 14.17
CA ASN A 17 17.20 0.61 14.71
C ASN A 17 16.88 0.67 16.22
N GLU A 18 16.60 -0.47 16.83
CA GLU A 18 16.29 -0.59 18.26
C GLU A 18 17.45 -0.13 19.19
N SER A 19 18.68 -0.08 18.68
CA SER A 19 19.84 0.43 19.40
C SER A 19 20.04 1.94 19.21
N GLY A 20 19.13 2.64 18.54
CA GLY A 20 19.21 4.08 18.25
C GLY A 20 20.20 4.45 17.15
N GLN A 21 20.71 3.48 16.39
CA GLN A 21 21.62 3.75 15.27
C GLN A 21 20.82 4.08 14.01
N LEU A 22 21.25 5.09 13.28
CA LEU A 22 20.66 5.49 12.01
C LEU A 22 20.71 4.33 11.01
N VAL A 23 19.55 3.98 10.43
CA VAL A 23 19.45 3.01 9.35
C VAL A 23 19.27 3.71 8.02
N GLY A 24 18.24 4.53 7.88
CA GLY A 24 17.96 5.23 6.62
C GLY A 24 16.51 5.69 6.51
N ARG A 25 16.06 5.80 5.27
CA ARG A 25 14.69 6.17 4.90
C ARG A 25 13.95 4.92 4.41
N PRO A 26 12.76 4.62 4.94
CA PRO A 26 12.00 3.47 4.47
C PRO A 26 11.34 3.75 3.12
N VAL A 27 11.01 2.67 2.40
CA VAL A 27 10.20 2.70 1.20
C VAL A 27 8.79 2.24 1.54
N LEU A 28 7.81 3.07 1.22
CA LEU A 28 6.39 2.77 1.35
C LEU A 28 5.82 2.46 -0.03
N VAL A 29 5.26 1.27 -0.19
CA VAL A 29 4.50 0.87 -1.37
C VAL A 29 3.04 0.76 -0.97
N ILE A 30 2.14 1.33 -1.77
CA ILE A 30 0.70 1.34 -1.51
C ILE A 30 -0.04 0.79 -2.72
N ALA A 31 -1.12 0.07 -2.46
CA ALA A 31 -2.15 -0.28 -3.43
C ALA A 31 -3.44 0.45 -3.09
N CYS A 32 -3.99 1.18 -4.05
CA CYS A 32 -5.20 1.98 -3.89
C CYS A 32 -6.23 1.59 -4.95
N ASP A 33 -7.46 1.28 -4.55
CA ASP A 33 -8.52 0.98 -5.51
C ASP A 33 -8.87 2.22 -6.33
N ALA A 34 -8.83 2.08 -7.65
CA ALA A 34 -9.03 3.20 -8.58
C ALA A 34 -10.45 3.77 -8.54
N ASN A 35 -11.44 2.96 -8.15
CA ASN A 35 -12.84 3.36 -8.11
C ASN A 35 -13.24 4.07 -6.82
N THR A 36 -12.81 3.54 -5.68
CA THR A 36 -13.22 4.03 -4.36
C THR A 36 -12.15 4.88 -3.67
N SER A 37 -10.94 4.91 -4.23
CA SER A 37 -9.76 5.49 -3.59
C SER A 37 -9.37 4.81 -2.28
N LEU A 38 -9.93 3.64 -1.94
CA LEU A 38 -9.56 2.92 -0.73
C LEU A 38 -8.12 2.41 -0.81
N CYS A 39 -7.32 2.65 0.20
CA CYS A 39 -6.05 1.94 0.37
C CYS A 39 -6.37 0.47 0.68
N VAL A 40 -6.09 -0.43 -0.26
CA VAL A 40 -6.38 -1.86 -0.11
C VAL A 40 -5.25 -2.60 0.60
N GLY A 41 -4.04 -2.07 0.56
CA GLY A 41 -2.89 -2.62 1.26
C GLY A 41 -1.65 -1.74 1.14
N TYR A 42 -0.65 -2.03 1.95
CA TYR A 42 0.63 -1.34 1.97
C TYR A 42 1.80 -2.31 2.26
N SER A 43 3.00 -1.86 1.96
CA SER A 43 4.27 -2.47 2.38
C SER A 43 5.21 -1.37 2.81
N LEU A 44 5.84 -1.50 3.97
CA LEU A 44 6.84 -0.59 4.50
C LEU A 44 8.13 -1.36 4.80
N LEU A 45 9.17 -1.13 4.02
CA LEU A 45 10.45 -1.84 4.09
C LEU A 45 11.63 -0.88 3.92
N TRP A 46 12.83 -1.36 4.23
CA TRP A 46 14.07 -0.59 4.00
C TRP A 46 14.43 -0.48 2.53
N GLU A 47 14.00 -1.43 1.71
CA GLU A 47 14.29 -1.49 0.28
C GLU A 47 13.00 -1.72 -0.50
N GLY A 48 12.91 -1.13 -1.68
CA GLY A 48 11.85 -1.38 -2.65
C GLY A 48 12.08 -2.71 -3.42
N GLY A 49 11.31 -2.92 -4.47
CA GLY A 49 11.47 -4.04 -5.38
C GLY A 49 10.59 -5.25 -5.06
N THR A 50 11.01 -6.44 -5.48
CA THR A 50 10.19 -7.67 -5.44
C THR A 50 9.68 -8.02 -4.05
N TYR A 51 10.49 -7.84 -3.01
CA TYR A 51 10.07 -8.13 -1.63
C TYR A 51 8.97 -7.19 -1.13
N SER A 52 9.01 -5.91 -1.52
CA SER A 52 7.95 -4.95 -1.20
C SER A 52 6.62 -5.37 -1.79
N LEU A 53 6.62 -5.92 -3.00
CA LEU A 53 5.41 -6.40 -3.66
C LEU A 53 4.86 -7.67 -3.02
N GLN A 54 5.72 -8.61 -2.65
CA GLN A 54 5.31 -9.82 -1.92
C GLN A 54 4.65 -9.45 -0.59
N THR A 55 5.27 -8.55 0.17
CA THR A 55 4.74 -8.05 1.44
C THR A 55 3.41 -7.32 1.24
N LEU A 56 3.30 -6.49 0.20
CA LEU A 56 2.06 -5.80 -0.15
C LEU A 56 0.92 -6.79 -0.44
N MET A 57 1.17 -7.83 -1.27
CA MET A 57 0.16 -8.83 -1.60
C MET A 57 -0.31 -9.60 -0.36
N LEU A 58 0.62 -9.99 0.51
CA LEU A 58 0.29 -10.64 1.78
C LEU A 58 -0.51 -9.72 2.70
N ASN A 59 -0.15 -8.44 2.75
CA ASN A 59 -0.87 -7.45 3.53
C ASN A 59 -2.30 -7.23 3.00
N ILE A 60 -2.54 -7.25 1.68
CA ILE A 60 -3.89 -7.15 1.11
C ILE A 60 -4.80 -8.27 1.65
N LEU A 61 -4.29 -9.49 1.76
CA LEU A 61 -5.04 -10.65 2.27
C LEU A 61 -5.12 -10.74 3.80
N GLU A 62 -4.37 -9.91 4.50
CA GLU A 62 -4.31 -9.95 5.97
C GLU A 62 -5.58 -9.40 6.61
N ASP A 63 -6.00 -10.00 7.73
CA ASP A 63 -7.05 -9.44 8.57
C ASP A 63 -6.61 -8.10 9.13
N LYS A 64 -7.24 -7.03 8.64
CA LYS A 64 -6.90 -5.65 9.00
C LYS A 64 -7.23 -5.31 10.45
N VAL A 65 -8.23 -5.97 11.04
CA VAL A 65 -8.58 -5.77 12.45
C VAL A 65 -7.47 -6.35 13.32
N ALA A 66 -7.06 -7.60 13.06
CA ALA A 66 -5.96 -8.24 13.77
C ALA A 66 -4.63 -7.50 13.58
N LEU A 67 -4.30 -7.05 12.35
CA LEU A 67 -3.13 -6.24 12.07
C LEU A 67 -3.12 -4.95 12.89
N CYS A 68 -4.20 -4.18 12.86
CA CYS A 68 -4.30 -2.93 13.61
C CYS A 68 -4.25 -3.17 15.13
N GLU A 69 -4.90 -4.21 15.63
CA GLU A 69 -4.88 -4.57 17.05
C GLU A 69 -3.47 -4.91 17.54
N SER A 70 -2.67 -5.62 16.74
CA SER A 70 -1.26 -5.90 17.05
C SER A 70 -0.41 -4.64 17.23
N MET A 71 -0.82 -3.54 16.59
CA MET A 71 -0.19 -2.22 16.68
C MET A 71 -0.82 -1.31 17.74
N GLY A 72 -1.82 -1.81 18.50
CA GLY A 72 -2.59 -1.00 19.45
C GLY A 72 -3.55 -0.01 18.80
N ILE A 73 -3.99 -0.25 17.57
CA ILE A 73 -4.95 0.54 16.83
C ILE A 73 -6.27 -0.22 16.79
N ARG A 74 -7.35 0.37 17.30
CA ARG A 74 -8.67 -0.26 17.28
C ARG A 74 -9.45 0.22 16.07
N ILE A 75 -9.89 -0.74 15.25
CA ILE A 75 -10.80 -0.51 14.13
C ILE A 75 -11.89 -1.58 14.12
N THR A 76 -12.98 -1.30 13.41
CA THR A 76 -14.01 -2.31 13.08
C THR A 76 -13.70 -2.91 11.71
N SER A 77 -14.30 -4.08 11.41
CA SER A 77 -14.14 -4.74 10.12
C SER A 77 -14.58 -3.85 8.94
N GLU A 78 -15.58 -2.98 9.14
CA GLU A 78 -16.09 -2.08 8.09
C GLU A 78 -15.15 -0.90 7.78
N GLN A 79 -14.25 -0.55 8.71
CA GLN A 79 -13.31 0.55 8.50
C GLN A 79 -12.22 0.20 7.49
N TRP A 80 -11.88 -1.09 7.36
CA TRP A 80 -10.91 -1.55 6.36
C TRP A 80 -11.23 -2.99 5.91
N ALA A 81 -12.33 -3.16 5.20
CA ALA A 81 -12.89 -4.45 4.81
C ALA A 81 -12.23 -5.03 3.54
N VAL A 82 -10.92 -5.25 3.56
CA VAL A 82 -10.16 -5.80 2.44
C VAL A 82 -9.48 -7.10 2.86
N ASN A 83 -9.82 -8.19 2.16
CA ASN A 83 -9.25 -9.52 2.37
C ASN A 83 -9.19 -10.35 1.08
N GLN A 84 -9.32 -9.71 -0.07
CA GLN A 84 -9.27 -10.32 -1.39
C GLN A 84 -8.35 -9.53 -2.31
N LEU A 85 -7.71 -10.20 -3.26
CA LEU A 85 -6.87 -9.53 -4.24
C LEU A 85 -7.72 -8.78 -5.27
N PRO A 86 -7.32 -7.57 -5.67
CA PRO A 86 -7.85 -6.92 -6.86
C PRO A 86 -7.54 -7.77 -8.10
N ALA A 87 -8.53 -7.97 -8.97
CA ALA A 87 -8.34 -8.74 -10.20
C ALA A 87 -7.48 -8.01 -11.24
N VAL A 88 -7.35 -6.68 -11.11
CA VAL A 88 -6.49 -5.86 -11.97
C VAL A 88 -5.53 -5.08 -11.08
N MET A 89 -4.24 -5.18 -11.36
CA MET A 89 -3.20 -4.39 -10.73
C MET A 89 -2.49 -3.55 -11.78
N VAL A 90 -2.43 -2.25 -11.53
CA VAL A 90 -1.90 -1.25 -12.46
C VAL A 90 -0.66 -0.62 -11.86
N THR A 91 0.45 -0.65 -12.61
CA THR A 91 1.74 -0.10 -12.21
C THR A 91 2.29 0.84 -13.27
N ASP A 92 3.31 1.62 -12.94
CA ASP A 92 3.99 2.51 -13.89
C ASP A 92 5.08 1.84 -14.72
N GLY A 93 5.23 0.52 -14.58
CA GLY A 93 6.26 -0.23 -15.30
C GLY A 93 7.66 -0.02 -14.75
N GLY A 94 7.82 0.39 -13.50
CA GLY A 94 9.09 0.38 -12.77
C GLY A 94 9.78 -0.98 -12.85
N SER A 95 11.08 -1.02 -12.66
CA SER A 95 11.88 -2.26 -12.78
C SER A 95 11.41 -3.36 -11.81
N GLU A 96 10.92 -2.96 -10.64
CA GLU A 96 10.37 -3.84 -9.61
C GLU A 96 9.12 -4.60 -10.07
N TYR A 97 8.35 -4.01 -10.98
CA TYR A 97 7.12 -4.60 -11.53
C TYR A 97 7.34 -5.45 -12.80
N LYS A 98 8.59 -5.58 -13.24
CA LYS A 98 8.98 -6.41 -14.39
C LYS A 98 9.62 -7.74 -13.99
N GLY A 99 9.67 -8.03 -12.69
CA GLY A 99 10.27 -9.25 -12.17
C GLY A 99 9.40 -10.49 -12.37
N GLN A 100 10.03 -11.65 -12.59
CA GLN A 100 9.35 -12.94 -12.75
C GLN A 100 8.38 -13.26 -11.60
N THR A 101 8.71 -12.86 -10.38
CA THR A 101 7.85 -13.08 -9.21
C THR A 101 6.55 -12.27 -9.30
N PHE A 102 6.59 -11.07 -9.87
CA PHE A 102 5.38 -10.27 -10.07
C PHE A 102 4.48 -10.87 -11.15
N GLU A 103 5.09 -11.39 -12.23
CA GLU A 103 4.36 -12.09 -13.29
C GLU A 103 3.67 -13.38 -12.81
N GLN A 104 4.22 -14.03 -11.78
CA GLN A 104 3.61 -15.23 -11.18
C GLN A 104 2.23 -14.95 -10.57
N ILE A 105 1.93 -13.72 -10.19
CA ILE A 105 0.62 -13.33 -9.66
C ILE A 105 -0.49 -13.52 -10.72
N ALA A 106 -0.14 -13.43 -12.01
CA ALA A 106 -1.07 -13.72 -13.09
C ALA A 106 -1.62 -15.15 -13.06
N GLU A 107 -0.90 -16.09 -12.47
CA GLU A 107 -1.36 -17.48 -12.29
C GLU A 107 -2.56 -17.57 -11.32
N LEU A 108 -2.72 -16.58 -10.45
CA LEU A 108 -3.88 -16.44 -9.56
C LEU A 108 -5.09 -15.79 -10.23
N GLY A 109 -5.00 -15.46 -11.52
CA GLY A 109 -6.04 -14.77 -12.28
C GLY A 109 -5.95 -13.23 -12.21
N VAL A 110 -4.92 -12.68 -11.60
CA VAL A 110 -4.70 -11.22 -11.55
C VAL A 110 -4.18 -10.73 -12.89
N THR A 111 -4.83 -9.73 -13.48
CA THR A 111 -4.35 -9.04 -14.68
C THR A 111 -3.39 -7.93 -14.29
N LEU A 112 -2.17 -7.98 -14.82
CA LEU A 112 -1.16 -6.95 -14.61
C LEU A 112 -1.17 -5.97 -15.77
N VAL A 113 -1.31 -4.68 -15.48
CA VAL A 113 -1.32 -3.60 -16.46
C VAL A 113 -0.18 -2.64 -16.15
N ASN A 114 0.79 -2.58 -17.06
CA ASN A 114 1.85 -1.58 -17.00
C ASN A 114 1.43 -0.34 -17.79
N LEU A 115 1.28 0.79 -17.10
CA LEU A 115 0.98 2.06 -17.77
C LEU A 115 2.18 2.54 -18.57
N PRO A 116 1.96 3.11 -19.75
CA PRO A 116 3.00 3.81 -20.45
C PRO A 116 3.55 4.96 -19.59
N SER A 117 4.86 5.15 -19.62
CA SER A 117 5.48 6.32 -18.99
C SER A 117 4.80 7.61 -19.48
N TYR A 118 4.61 8.58 -18.57
CA TYR A 118 4.00 9.89 -18.88
C TYR A 118 2.46 9.94 -19.01
N ARG A 119 1.75 9.10 -18.25
CA ARG A 119 0.29 9.24 -18.06
C ARG A 119 -0.08 9.55 -16.60
N PRO A 120 0.25 10.74 -16.08
CA PRO A 120 0.03 11.11 -14.67
C PRO A 120 -1.45 11.11 -14.29
N GLU A 121 -2.35 11.38 -15.21
CA GLU A 121 -3.81 11.39 -14.96
C GLU A 121 -4.35 10.05 -14.43
N LEU A 122 -3.66 8.95 -14.74
CA LEU A 122 -4.05 7.61 -14.28
C LEU A 122 -3.51 7.26 -12.90
N LYS A 123 -2.53 8.02 -12.38
CA LYS A 123 -1.90 7.80 -11.08
C LYS A 123 -2.43 8.72 -9.97
N GLY A 124 -3.19 9.75 -10.30
CA GLY A 124 -3.58 10.82 -9.37
C GLY A 124 -4.19 10.34 -8.05
N THR A 125 -4.80 9.16 -8.01
CA THR A 125 -5.37 8.59 -6.79
C THR A 125 -4.28 8.12 -5.81
N VAL A 126 -3.27 7.39 -6.29
CA VAL A 126 -2.16 6.89 -5.45
C VAL A 126 -1.23 8.02 -5.04
N GLU A 127 -0.88 8.92 -5.97
CA GLU A 127 -0.07 10.11 -5.67
C GLU A 127 -0.72 10.96 -4.57
N LYS A 128 -2.03 11.18 -4.68
CA LYS A 128 -2.78 11.91 -3.65
C LYS A 128 -2.80 11.19 -2.31
N LEU A 129 -2.84 9.86 -2.28
CA LEU A 129 -2.76 9.10 -1.06
C LEU A 129 -1.38 9.26 -0.41
N PHE A 130 -0.28 9.16 -1.18
CA PHE A 130 1.06 9.40 -0.67
C PHE A 130 1.21 10.80 -0.08
N ASP A 131 0.76 11.83 -0.80
CA ASP A 131 0.82 13.22 -0.32
C ASP A 131 0.08 13.37 1.00
N LEU A 132 -1.12 12.80 1.11
CA LEU A 132 -1.92 12.89 2.33
C LEU A 132 -1.28 12.12 3.49
N VAL A 133 -0.79 10.90 3.27
CA VAL A 133 -0.09 10.13 4.30
C VAL A 133 1.17 10.86 4.74
N GLN A 134 2.00 11.31 3.81
CA GLN A 134 3.24 12.03 4.14
C GLN A 134 2.97 13.35 4.86
N ASN A 135 2.02 14.14 4.39
CA ASN A 135 1.68 15.42 5.05
C ASN A 135 1.08 15.18 6.44
N SER A 136 0.29 14.12 6.64
CA SER A 136 -0.30 13.79 7.94
C SER A 136 0.74 13.51 9.02
N TYR A 137 1.84 12.83 8.69
CA TYR A 137 2.88 12.56 9.69
C TYR A 137 3.96 13.65 9.77
N LYS A 138 4.22 14.40 8.69
CA LYS A 138 5.28 15.42 8.68
C LYS A 138 5.10 16.45 9.78
N ASP A 139 3.91 16.98 9.94
CA ASP A 139 3.62 17.98 10.97
C ASP A 139 3.72 17.39 12.40
N LEU A 140 3.26 16.15 12.58
CA LEU A 140 3.27 15.45 13.87
C LEU A 140 4.69 15.06 14.30
N LEU A 141 5.57 14.75 13.34
CA LEU A 141 6.91 14.21 13.58
C LEU A 141 8.02 15.23 13.29
N LYS A 142 7.69 16.51 13.15
CA LYS A 142 8.70 17.57 12.98
C LYS A 142 9.75 17.53 14.08
N GLY A 143 11.03 17.53 13.69
CA GLY A 143 12.15 17.37 14.62
C GLY A 143 12.43 15.94 15.09
N LYS A 144 11.83 14.94 14.45
CA LYS A 144 12.08 13.52 14.71
C LYS A 144 12.58 12.77 13.46
N GLY A 145 13.51 13.39 12.74
CA GLY A 145 14.10 12.82 11.52
C GLY A 145 13.32 13.11 10.24
N VAL A 146 12.21 13.87 10.30
CA VAL A 146 11.41 14.27 9.13
C VAL A 146 12.17 15.30 8.31
N ILE A 147 12.29 15.04 7.02
CA ILE A 147 12.97 15.88 6.04
C ILE A 147 12.04 17.01 5.63
N MET A 148 12.50 18.24 5.78
CA MET A 148 11.77 19.44 5.36
C MET A 148 12.23 19.86 3.95
N PRO A 149 11.46 20.73 3.25
CA PRO A 149 11.76 21.13 1.85
C PRO A 149 13.14 21.76 1.66
N ASP A 150 13.73 22.35 2.70
CA ASP A 150 15.04 23.01 2.69
C ASP A 150 16.24 22.06 2.69
N PHE A 151 16.02 20.75 2.73
CA PHE A 151 17.08 19.74 2.92
C PHE A 151 18.18 19.76 1.84
N GLN A 152 17.91 20.32 0.66
CA GLN A 152 18.86 20.46 -0.43
C GLN A 152 19.60 21.80 -0.42
N GLU A 153 19.23 22.74 0.44
CA GLU A 153 19.85 24.04 0.52
C GLU A 153 21.24 23.94 1.18
N ARG A 154 22.16 24.78 0.71
CA ARG A 154 23.52 24.81 1.27
C ARG A 154 23.49 25.29 2.72
N GLY A 155 23.91 24.41 3.64
CA GLY A 155 23.90 24.70 5.09
C GLY A 155 22.58 24.33 5.77
N SER A 156 21.68 23.60 5.09
CA SER A 156 20.46 23.07 5.69
C SER A 156 20.77 22.12 6.86
N HIS A 157 19.76 21.93 7.70
CA HIS A 157 19.83 21.02 8.84
C HIS A 157 20.06 19.56 8.41
N ASP A 158 20.90 18.84 9.16
CA ASP A 158 21.12 17.41 8.95
C ASP A 158 20.06 16.59 9.70
N TYR A 159 18.94 16.33 9.06
CA TYR A 159 17.78 15.62 9.62
C TYR A 159 18.07 14.19 10.07
N ARG A 160 19.20 13.60 9.67
CA ARG A 160 19.67 12.30 10.16
C ARG A 160 19.96 12.31 11.66
N LYS A 161 20.38 13.45 12.20
CA LYS A 161 20.68 13.63 13.63
C LYS A 161 19.44 13.66 14.50
N ASP A 162 18.29 13.96 13.91
CA ASP A 162 17.00 14.02 14.60
C ASP A 162 16.25 12.69 14.58
N ALA A 163 16.78 11.69 13.87
CA ALA A 163 16.14 10.37 13.75
C ALA A 163 16.07 9.68 15.13
N VAL A 164 14.84 9.35 15.55
CA VAL A 164 14.58 8.72 16.86
C VAL A 164 13.55 7.59 16.79
N LEU A 165 12.80 7.47 15.70
CA LEU A 165 11.77 6.46 15.55
C LEU A 165 12.33 5.19 14.90
N THR A 166 11.87 4.04 15.38
CA THR A 166 12.11 2.74 14.75
C THR A 166 11.13 2.52 13.60
N MET A 167 11.38 1.48 12.79
CA MET A 167 10.46 1.07 11.71
C MET A 167 9.07 0.73 12.27
N GLU A 168 9.01 -0.02 13.37
CA GLU A 168 7.75 -0.44 13.99
C GLU A 168 6.93 0.75 14.50
N GLU A 169 7.58 1.72 15.15
CA GLU A 169 6.91 2.93 15.63
C GLU A 169 6.39 3.78 14.47
N PHE A 170 7.18 3.90 13.41
CA PHE A 170 6.77 4.65 12.22
C PHE A 170 5.63 3.94 11.47
N GLU A 171 5.68 2.62 11.36
CA GLU A 171 4.61 1.82 10.74
C GLU A 171 3.25 2.03 11.42
N LYS A 172 3.22 2.07 12.76
CA LYS A 172 2.00 2.39 13.52
C LYS A 172 1.41 3.74 13.13
N ILE A 173 2.26 4.72 12.86
CA ILE A 173 1.83 6.04 12.42
C ILE A 173 1.27 5.99 11.00
N VAL A 174 1.97 5.32 10.08
CA VAL A 174 1.52 5.14 8.69
C VAL A 174 0.16 4.43 8.65
N VAL A 175 -0.03 3.37 9.43
CA VAL A 175 -1.31 2.65 9.49
C VAL A 175 -2.44 3.54 10.01
N ARG A 176 -2.19 4.37 11.02
CA ARG A 176 -3.19 5.36 11.49
C ARG A 176 -3.56 6.37 10.41
N CYS A 177 -2.57 6.85 9.66
CA CYS A 177 -2.82 7.76 8.53
C CYS A 177 -3.65 7.08 7.43
N ILE A 178 -3.39 5.79 7.12
CA ILE A 178 -4.16 5.02 6.16
C ILE A 178 -5.61 4.81 6.64
N VAL A 179 -5.81 4.45 7.90
CA VAL A 179 -7.17 4.29 8.47
C VAL A 179 -7.93 5.60 8.42
N HIS A 180 -7.31 6.71 8.83
CA HIS A 180 -7.90 8.04 8.73
C HIS A 180 -8.25 8.40 7.27
N TYR A 181 -7.35 8.14 6.33
CA TYR A 181 -7.60 8.36 4.91
C TYR A 181 -8.80 7.56 4.39
N ASN A 182 -8.90 6.30 4.76
CA ASN A 182 -9.97 5.41 4.32
C ASN A 182 -11.34 5.80 4.90
N CYS A 183 -11.38 6.30 6.14
CA CYS A 183 -12.62 6.46 6.91
C CYS A 183 -13.12 7.91 7.04
N GLU A 184 -12.23 8.90 6.94
CA GLU A 184 -12.58 10.29 7.30
C GLU A 184 -12.36 11.28 6.15
N ARG A 185 -11.60 10.88 5.12
CA ARG A 185 -11.40 11.74 3.95
C ARG A 185 -12.65 11.74 3.07
N VAL A 186 -13.28 12.91 2.92
CA VAL A 186 -14.38 13.11 1.97
C VAL A 186 -13.89 13.01 0.53
N ILE A 187 -14.48 12.11 -0.25
CA ILE A 187 -14.21 11.99 -1.70
C ILE A 187 -15.11 13.00 -2.41
N GLN A 188 -14.49 14.04 -2.95
CA GLN A 188 -15.21 15.06 -3.70
C GLN A 188 -15.59 14.56 -5.09
N ASN A 189 -16.78 14.94 -5.58
CA ASN A 189 -17.26 14.67 -6.94
C ASN A 189 -17.32 13.16 -7.29
N TYR A 190 -17.59 12.30 -6.28
CA TYR A 190 -17.79 10.88 -6.57
C TYR A 190 -19.07 10.69 -7.41
N PRO A 191 -19.05 9.86 -8.47
CA PRO A 191 -20.19 9.63 -9.32
C PRO A 191 -21.21 8.69 -8.65
N TYR A 192 -22.00 9.22 -7.73
CA TYR A 192 -23.04 8.47 -7.03
C TYR A 192 -24.12 7.99 -8.00
N THR A 193 -24.53 6.73 -7.84
CA THR A 193 -25.74 6.23 -8.48
C THR A 193 -26.98 6.58 -7.63
N THR A 194 -28.17 6.46 -8.22
CA THR A 194 -29.42 6.70 -7.49
C THR A 194 -29.57 5.73 -6.32
N GLU A 195 -29.16 4.47 -6.51
CA GLU A 195 -29.18 3.44 -5.49
C GLU A 195 -28.29 3.80 -4.30
N MET A 196 -27.04 4.23 -4.56
CA MET A 196 -26.12 4.69 -3.50
C MET A 196 -26.70 5.84 -2.69
N LEU A 197 -27.38 6.78 -3.34
CA LEU A 197 -28.02 7.91 -2.66
C LEU A 197 -29.21 7.46 -1.80
N ASN A 198 -30.02 6.53 -2.32
CA ASN A 198 -31.14 5.97 -1.59
C ASN A 198 -30.71 5.16 -0.36
N ASP A 199 -29.57 4.46 -0.47
CA ASP A 199 -28.99 3.66 0.61
C ASP A 199 -28.18 4.53 1.60
N GLY A 200 -28.06 5.84 1.36
CA GLY A 200 -27.38 6.77 2.26
C GLY A 200 -25.87 6.54 2.34
N VAL A 201 -25.22 6.06 1.27
CA VAL A 201 -23.78 5.82 1.24
C VAL A 201 -23.01 7.12 1.44
N LEU A 202 -22.18 7.18 2.48
CA LEU A 202 -21.38 8.36 2.78
C LEU A 202 -20.18 8.51 1.84
N PRO A 203 -19.64 9.72 1.64
CA PRO A 203 -18.56 9.99 0.68
C PRO A 203 -17.16 9.64 1.24
N TYR A 204 -17.02 8.47 1.85
CA TYR A 204 -15.77 7.95 2.37
C TYR A 204 -15.36 6.69 1.62
N ALA A 205 -14.06 6.46 1.48
CA ALA A 205 -13.54 5.34 0.71
C ALA A 205 -14.04 3.98 1.23
N ASN A 206 -14.05 3.80 2.55
CA ASN A 206 -14.52 2.56 3.18
C ASN A 206 -16.03 2.33 2.99
N THR A 207 -16.86 3.36 3.10
CA THR A 207 -18.32 3.21 2.94
C THR A 207 -18.71 2.89 1.51
N ILE A 208 -18.06 3.56 0.55
CA ILE A 208 -18.25 3.28 -0.88
C ILE A 208 -17.76 1.87 -1.23
N TRP A 209 -16.59 1.45 -0.70
CA TRP A 209 -16.07 0.10 -0.88
C TRP A 209 -17.02 -0.95 -0.33
N ASN A 210 -17.50 -0.79 0.92
CA ASN A 210 -18.39 -1.74 1.57
C ASN A 210 -19.72 -1.91 0.83
N TRP A 211 -20.25 -0.83 0.27
CA TRP A 211 -21.44 -0.90 -0.56
C TRP A 211 -21.16 -1.65 -1.87
N LYS A 212 -20.07 -1.30 -2.56
CA LYS A 212 -19.73 -1.87 -3.87
C LYS A 212 -19.23 -3.31 -3.85
N GLN A 213 -18.67 -3.79 -2.76
CA GLN A 213 -18.21 -5.19 -2.68
C GLN A 213 -19.37 -6.20 -2.73
N ASN A 214 -20.59 -5.78 -2.41
CA ASN A 214 -21.80 -6.58 -2.45
C ASN A 214 -22.51 -6.50 -3.83
N GLU A 215 -22.05 -5.60 -4.69
CA GLU A 215 -22.64 -5.43 -6.02
C GLU A 215 -22.13 -6.47 -7.03
N SER A 216 -22.98 -6.82 -7.99
CA SER A 216 -22.58 -7.63 -9.13
C SER A 216 -21.57 -6.84 -9.98
N GLY A 217 -20.34 -7.31 -10.09
CA GLY A 217 -19.28 -6.62 -10.82
C GLY A 217 -18.08 -6.21 -9.95
N ALA A 218 -18.09 -6.56 -8.66
CA ALA A 218 -16.89 -6.53 -7.86
C ALA A 218 -15.86 -7.50 -8.46
N ASN A 219 -14.74 -6.96 -8.93
CA ASN A 219 -13.70 -7.72 -9.62
C ASN A 219 -12.58 -8.09 -8.63
N LEU A 220 -12.91 -8.93 -7.66
CA LEU A 220 -12.05 -9.38 -6.57
C LEU A 220 -11.76 -10.88 -6.70
N ILE A 221 -10.53 -11.28 -6.37
CA ILE A 221 -10.09 -12.67 -6.44
C ILE A 221 -9.91 -13.19 -5.02
N PHE A 222 -10.61 -14.27 -4.73
CA PHE A 222 -10.43 -15.01 -3.49
C PHE A 222 -9.27 -15.98 -3.62
N VAL A 223 -8.25 -15.77 -2.79
CA VAL A 223 -7.04 -16.60 -2.74
C VAL A 223 -6.66 -16.82 -1.28
N SER A 224 -6.25 -18.01 -0.91
CA SER A 224 -5.73 -18.25 0.42
C SER A 224 -4.31 -17.68 0.59
N LYS A 225 -3.97 -17.26 1.82
CA LYS A 225 -2.61 -16.78 2.14
C LYS A 225 -1.55 -17.84 1.79
N LYS A 226 -1.86 -19.14 2.00
CA LYS A 226 -0.98 -20.26 1.66
C LYS A 226 -0.73 -20.37 0.15
N GLU A 227 -1.76 -20.25 -0.64
CA GLU A 227 -1.70 -20.30 -2.10
C GLU A 227 -0.89 -19.11 -2.65
N LEU A 228 -1.14 -17.91 -2.16
CA LEU A 228 -0.37 -16.74 -2.52
C LEU A 228 1.12 -16.91 -2.19
N ILE A 229 1.46 -17.38 -0.97
CA ILE A 229 2.84 -17.62 -0.58
C ILE A 229 3.51 -18.60 -1.54
N LEU A 230 2.85 -19.74 -1.85
CA LEU A 230 3.41 -20.75 -2.75
C LEU A 230 3.60 -20.19 -4.17
N THR A 231 2.69 -19.36 -4.65
CA THR A 231 2.79 -18.72 -5.96
C THR A 231 3.94 -17.70 -6.02
N LEU A 232 4.20 -16.98 -4.95
CA LEU A 232 5.26 -15.97 -4.88
C LEU A 232 6.65 -16.53 -4.56
N LEU A 233 6.80 -17.84 -4.32
CA LEU A 233 8.11 -18.45 -4.10
C LEU A 233 9.00 -18.32 -5.35
N PRO A 234 10.29 -18.00 -5.15
CA PRO A 234 11.26 -18.03 -6.25
C PRO A 234 11.28 -19.40 -6.92
N ARG A 235 11.19 -19.42 -8.25
CA ARG A 235 11.23 -20.64 -9.05
C ARG A 235 12.58 -20.77 -9.74
N THR A 236 13.10 -21.99 -9.78
CA THR A 236 14.29 -22.31 -10.54
C THR A 236 14.06 -23.60 -11.32
N THR A 237 14.79 -23.77 -12.42
CA THR A 237 14.78 -25.02 -13.17
C THR A 237 15.85 -25.96 -12.59
N GLY A 238 15.42 -27.15 -12.21
CA GLY A 238 16.29 -28.23 -11.79
C GLY A 238 16.37 -29.31 -12.88
N LYS A 239 17.53 -29.98 -13.00
CA LYS A 239 17.70 -31.11 -13.91
C LYS A 239 17.80 -32.39 -13.08
N PHE A 240 16.89 -33.30 -13.27
CA PHE A 240 17.01 -34.63 -12.66
C PHE A 240 18.26 -35.34 -13.19
N THR A 241 19.13 -35.75 -12.29
CA THR A 241 20.28 -36.56 -12.61
C THR A 241 20.09 -37.96 -11.99
N LYS A 242 20.97 -38.90 -12.35
CA LYS A 242 20.95 -40.23 -11.70
C LYS A 242 21.24 -40.20 -10.19
N TYR A 243 21.61 -39.06 -9.64
CA TYR A 243 21.88 -38.83 -8.21
C TYR A 243 20.79 -37.99 -7.52
N GLY A 244 19.72 -37.63 -8.22
CA GLY A 244 18.65 -36.78 -7.76
C GLY A 244 18.66 -35.38 -8.40
N LEU A 245 17.91 -34.44 -7.79
CA LEU A 245 17.90 -33.02 -8.19
C LEU A 245 19.20 -32.36 -7.80
#